data_d80673e0179016da9866a23c8b325b66
#
_entry.id   d80673e0179016da9866a23c8b325b66
#
_cell.length_a   1.000
_cell.length_b   1.000
_cell.length_c   1.000
_cell.angle_alpha   90.00
_cell.angle_beta   90.00
_cell.angle_gamma   90.00
#
_symmetry.space_group_name_H-M   'P 1'
#
loop_
_entity.id
_entity.type
_entity.pdbx_description
1 polymer ?
#
loop_
_entity_poly.entity_id
_entity_poly.type
_entity_poly.pdbx_seq_one_letter_code
_entity_poly.pdbx_strand_id
1 'polypeptide(L)'
;LRKACDQVLKIKGFDTSLGIPHFAGISLNQIPGDPDSVKGSKVRGVYWTRPDSTGKEVIRDSKINESLYSEFVQEFKDTYFHYVYKELSKIFKLGRVRLLLKEPRSTLSWHRDPEPRLHIPIYTNPGAIMVVDSIAKHLPADGSVWITNNTKYHNAFNGGEEDRIHLVACVLDYKFN
;
A
#
# COMPACT_ATOMS: atom_id res chain seq x y z
N LEU A 1 14.10 -8.98 1.94
CA LEU A 1 13.07 -8.15 1.29
C LEU A 1 13.68 -7.18 0.26
N ARG A 2 14.80 -6.48 0.58
CA ARG A 2 15.45 -5.51 -0.36
C ARG A 2 15.83 -6.19 -1.68
N LYS A 3 16.54 -7.32 -1.65
CA LYS A 3 16.88 -8.09 -2.87
C LYS A 3 15.65 -8.46 -3.70
N ALA A 4 14.54 -8.84 -3.06
CA ALA A 4 13.30 -9.16 -3.76
C ALA A 4 12.66 -7.90 -4.38
N CYS A 5 12.74 -6.76 -3.70
CA CYS A 5 12.30 -5.49 -4.24
C CYS A 5 13.10 -5.12 -5.50
N ASP A 6 14.42 -5.23 -5.43
CA ASP A 6 15.31 -4.97 -6.56
C ASP A 6 15.07 -5.92 -7.75
N GLN A 7 14.72 -7.20 -7.47
CA GLN A 7 14.31 -8.15 -8.50
C GLN A 7 13.01 -7.71 -9.19
N VAL A 8 11.98 -7.33 -8.40
CA VAL A 8 10.72 -6.83 -8.97
C VAL A 8 10.96 -5.59 -9.80
N LEU A 9 11.78 -4.64 -9.33
CA LEU A 9 12.08 -3.39 -10.05
C LEU A 9 12.84 -3.62 -11.36
N LYS A 10 13.62 -4.70 -11.47
CA LYS A 10 14.24 -5.11 -12.73
C LYS A 10 13.26 -5.68 -13.76
N ILE A 11 12.19 -6.34 -13.28
CA ILE A 11 11.15 -6.91 -14.14
C ILE A 11 10.19 -5.81 -14.58
N LYS A 12 9.77 -4.94 -13.62
CA LYS A 12 8.78 -3.90 -13.85
C LYS A 12 9.06 -2.69 -12.96
N GLY A 13 9.19 -1.52 -13.58
CA GLY A 13 9.30 -0.26 -12.85
C GLY A 13 8.00 0.16 -12.17
N PHE A 14 8.08 1.13 -11.26
CA PHE A 14 6.89 1.73 -10.68
C PHE A 14 6.02 2.41 -11.73
N ASP A 15 4.72 2.19 -11.66
CA ASP A 15 3.76 2.87 -12.53
C ASP A 15 3.51 4.30 -12.00
N THR A 16 4.01 5.26 -12.76
CA THR A 16 3.85 6.71 -12.49
C THR A 16 2.84 7.36 -13.43
N SER A 17 2.22 6.60 -14.35
CA SER A 17 1.38 7.13 -15.44
C SER A 17 0.10 7.83 -14.98
N LEU A 18 -0.30 7.65 -13.73
CA LEU A 18 -1.54 8.20 -13.21
C LEU A 18 -1.44 9.62 -12.64
N GLY A 19 -0.34 10.30 -12.92
CA GLY A 19 -0.25 11.75 -12.66
C GLY A 19 -0.46 12.18 -11.20
N ILE A 20 -0.30 11.26 -10.21
CA ILE A 20 -0.17 11.71 -8.83
C ILE A 20 1.31 11.88 -8.55
N PRO A 21 1.72 13.12 -8.30
CA PRO A 21 3.10 13.41 -7.93
C PRO A 21 3.52 12.57 -6.72
N HIS A 22 4.74 12.09 -6.74
CA HIS A 22 5.44 11.55 -5.57
C HIS A 22 4.85 10.25 -4.98
N PHE A 23 4.00 9.54 -5.75
CA PHE A 23 3.44 8.27 -5.33
C PHE A 23 3.28 7.31 -6.50
N ALA A 24 3.86 6.12 -6.39
CA ALA A 24 3.78 5.08 -7.40
C ALA A 24 3.65 3.69 -6.76
N GLY A 25 3.27 2.69 -7.55
CA GLY A 25 3.07 1.35 -7.04
C GLY A 25 3.29 0.25 -8.07
N ILE A 26 3.49 -0.97 -7.56
CA ILE A 26 3.51 -2.22 -8.32
C ILE A 26 2.60 -3.20 -7.60
N SER A 27 1.58 -3.74 -8.27
CA SER A 27 0.76 -4.82 -7.71
C SER A 27 1.51 -6.14 -7.76
N LEU A 28 1.52 -6.87 -6.64
CA LEU A 28 2.10 -8.21 -6.52
C LEU A 28 1.05 -9.31 -6.67
N ASN A 29 -0.24 -8.97 -6.51
CA ASN A 29 -1.36 -9.86 -6.81
C ASN A 29 -2.39 -9.18 -7.69
N GLN A 30 -3.29 -9.96 -8.28
CA GLN A 30 -4.23 -9.55 -9.30
C GLN A 30 -5.58 -10.24 -9.13
N ILE A 31 -6.56 -9.77 -9.87
CA ILE A 31 -7.83 -10.47 -10.07
C ILE A 31 -7.59 -11.56 -11.12
N PRO A 32 -7.92 -12.82 -10.86
CA PRO A 32 -7.77 -13.90 -11.82
C PRO A 32 -8.45 -13.57 -13.16
N GLY A 33 -7.71 -13.70 -14.25
CA GLY A 33 -8.22 -13.44 -15.60
C GLY A 33 -8.39 -11.96 -15.98
N ASP A 34 -8.07 -11.01 -15.09
CA ASP A 34 -8.11 -9.56 -15.37
C ASP A 34 -6.69 -8.94 -15.33
N PRO A 35 -5.97 -8.89 -16.47
CA PRO A 35 -4.64 -8.29 -16.54
C PRO A 35 -4.65 -6.76 -16.32
N ASP A 36 -5.80 -6.11 -16.39
CA ASP A 36 -5.92 -4.69 -16.12
C ASP A 36 -6.10 -4.38 -14.63
N SER A 37 -6.33 -5.39 -13.80
CA SER A 37 -6.44 -5.23 -12.34
C SER A 37 -5.14 -4.74 -11.68
N VAL A 38 -3.99 -4.86 -12.36
CA VAL A 38 -2.66 -4.42 -11.90
C VAL A 38 -2.21 -3.10 -12.54
N LYS A 39 -3.10 -2.35 -13.16
CA LYS A 39 -2.78 -1.11 -13.87
C LYS A 39 -3.53 0.09 -13.28
N GLY A 40 -2.94 1.23 -13.47
CA GLY A 40 -3.60 2.51 -13.29
C GLY A 40 -4.17 2.73 -11.88
N SER A 41 -5.37 3.27 -11.79
CA SER A 41 -6.06 3.56 -10.52
C SER A 41 -6.30 2.33 -9.65
N LYS A 42 -6.32 1.13 -10.25
CA LYS A 42 -6.44 -0.14 -9.54
C LYS A 42 -5.18 -0.45 -8.70
N VAL A 43 -4.00 -0.01 -9.15
CA VAL A 43 -2.75 -0.15 -8.38
C VAL A 43 -2.73 0.83 -7.21
N ARG A 44 -3.00 2.09 -7.47
CA ARG A 44 -2.98 3.12 -6.44
C ARG A 44 -4.09 2.96 -5.42
N GLY A 45 -5.25 2.60 -5.89
CA GLY A 45 -6.46 2.66 -5.13
C GLY A 45 -7.02 4.08 -5.00
N VAL A 46 -8.15 4.17 -4.35
CA VAL A 46 -8.83 5.42 -4.07
C VAL A 46 -9.20 5.44 -2.59
N TYR A 47 -9.12 6.60 -1.98
CA TYR A 47 -9.61 6.77 -0.62
C TYR A 47 -11.13 6.50 -0.56
N TRP A 48 -11.61 6.09 0.59
CA TRP A 48 -13.05 6.00 0.82
C TRP A 48 -13.64 7.37 1.15
N THR A 49 -13.05 8.08 2.11
CA THR A 49 -13.48 9.43 2.48
C THR A 49 -12.30 10.38 2.63
N ARG A 50 -12.52 11.64 2.41
CA ARG A 50 -11.59 12.72 2.75
C ARG A 50 -12.36 13.98 3.11
N PRO A 51 -11.76 14.91 3.87
CA PRO A 51 -12.33 16.25 4.00
C PRO A 51 -12.18 17.04 2.69
N ASP A 52 -13.16 17.86 2.37
CA ASP A 52 -13.05 18.89 1.33
C ASP A 52 -12.34 20.14 1.88
N SER A 53 -12.31 21.23 1.09
CA SER A 53 -11.70 22.49 1.48
C SER A 53 -12.40 23.18 2.65
N THR A 54 -13.63 22.79 2.98
CA THR A 54 -14.39 23.32 4.14
C THR A 54 -14.26 22.45 5.38
N GLY A 55 -13.56 21.31 5.28
CA GLY A 55 -13.46 20.31 6.34
C GLY A 55 -14.63 19.31 6.38
N LYS A 56 -15.60 19.45 5.46
CA LYS A 56 -16.72 18.51 5.36
C LYS A 56 -16.25 17.20 4.72
N GLU A 57 -16.70 16.07 5.27
CA GLU A 57 -16.36 14.75 4.75
C GLU A 57 -17.03 14.49 3.40
N VAL A 58 -16.21 14.11 2.41
CA VAL A 58 -16.66 13.67 1.08
C VAL A 58 -16.42 12.17 0.97
N ILE A 59 -17.46 11.43 0.64
CA ILE A 59 -17.45 9.97 0.49
C ILE A 59 -17.44 9.63 -0.99
N ARG A 60 -16.64 8.62 -1.38
CA ARG A 60 -16.67 8.09 -2.75
C ARG A 60 -17.77 7.04 -2.92
N ASP A 61 -18.42 7.09 -4.06
CA ASP A 61 -19.49 6.14 -4.41
C ASP A 61 -18.95 4.75 -4.77
N SER A 62 -17.74 4.69 -5.31
CA SER A 62 -17.13 3.43 -5.75
C SER A 62 -15.95 3.03 -4.86
N LYS A 63 -15.93 1.75 -4.49
CA LYS A 63 -14.83 1.09 -3.77
C LYS A 63 -14.22 0.02 -4.67
N ILE A 64 -12.94 -0.26 -4.48
CA ILE A 64 -12.30 -1.43 -5.08
C ILE A 64 -12.74 -2.66 -4.27
N ASN A 65 -13.22 -3.69 -4.96
CA ASN A 65 -13.51 -4.96 -4.30
C ASN A 65 -12.19 -5.72 -4.07
N GLU A 66 -11.62 -5.52 -2.91
CA GLU A 66 -10.33 -6.10 -2.51
C GLU A 66 -10.36 -7.64 -2.48
N SER A 67 -11.53 -8.27 -2.23
CA SER A 67 -11.65 -9.73 -2.12
C SER A 67 -11.42 -10.47 -3.45
N LEU A 68 -11.46 -9.77 -4.57
CA LEU A 68 -11.21 -10.36 -5.89
C LEU A 68 -9.73 -10.57 -6.18
N TYR A 69 -8.82 -9.92 -5.44
CA TYR A 69 -7.37 -9.99 -5.67
C TYR A 69 -6.76 -11.23 -5.03
N SER A 70 -6.98 -12.39 -5.62
CA SER A 70 -6.64 -13.69 -5.04
C SER A 70 -5.48 -14.42 -5.74
N GLU A 71 -4.97 -13.91 -6.86
CA GLU A 71 -3.90 -14.53 -7.62
C GLU A 71 -2.61 -13.72 -7.52
N PHE A 72 -1.48 -14.38 -7.20
CA PHE A 72 -0.18 -13.71 -7.22
C PHE A 72 0.30 -13.53 -8.67
N VAL A 73 0.84 -12.35 -9.00
CA VAL A 73 1.30 -12.01 -10.36
C VAL A 73 2.40 -12.96 -10.80
N GLN A 74 2.22 -13.61 -11.96
CA GLN A 74 3.09 -14.67 -12.46
C GLN A 74 4.55 -14.23 -12.59
N GLU A 75 4.80 -13.01 -13.08
CA GLU A 75 6.13 -12.45 -13.29
C GLU A 75 6.99 -12.38 -12.01
N PHE A 76 6.35 -12.34 -10.83
CA PHE A 76 7.02 -12.18 -9.55
C PHE A 76 7.06 -13.46 -8.70
N LYS A 77 6.59 -14.61 -9.24
CA LYS A 77 6.51 -15.87 -8.48
C LYS A 77 7.88 -16.41 -8.04
N ASP A 78 8.94 -16.05 -8.76
CA ASP A 78 10.31 -16.47 -8.42
C ASP A 78 11.01 -15.50 -7.43
N THR A 79 10.29 -14.49 -6.94
CA THR A 79 10.80 -13.58 -5.91
C THR A 79 10.41 -14.03 -4.50
N TYR A 80 11.18 -13.59 -3.49
CA TYR A 80 10.85 -13.85 -2.08
C TYR A 80 9.48 -13.27 -1.68
N PHE A 81 8.92 -12.31 -2.40
CA PHE A 81 7.58 -11.79 -2.12
C PHE A 81 6.48 -12.83 -2.32
N HIS A 82 6.66 -13.81 -3.19
CA HIS A 82 5.69 -14.90 -3.32
C HIS A 82 5.65 -15.77 -2.05
N TYR A 83 6.82 -16.04 -1.45
CA TYR A 83 6.88 -16.72 -0.16
C TYR A 83 6.20 -15.87 0.93
N VAL A 84 6.53 -14.58 1.03
CA VAL A 84 5.92 -13.66 1.99
C VAL A 84 4.39 -13.60 1.82
N TYR A 85 3.90 -13.52 0.58
CA TYR A 85 2.47 -13.55 0.29
C TYR A 85 1.79 -14.80 0.80
N LYS A 86 2.40 -15.99 0.57
CA LYS A 86 1.87 -17.27 1.06
C LYS A 86 1.82 -17.33 2.59
N GLU A 87 2.87 -16.90 3.26
CA GLU A 87 2.91 -16.92 4.73
C GLU A 87 1.90 -15.96 5.34
N LEU A 88 1.79 -14.74 4.82
CA LEU A 88 0.79 -13.78 5.26
C LEU A 88 -0.65 -14.27 5.00
N SER A 89 -0.89 -14.96 3.88
CA SER A 89 -2.20 -15.49 3.52
C SER A 89 -2.67 -16.65 4.41
N LYS A 90 -1.77 -17.27 5.19
CA LYS A 90 -2.14 -18.25 6.21
C LYS A 90 -2.73 -17.58 7.47
N ILE A 91 -2.40 -16.31 7.70
CA ILE A 91 -2.75 -15.58 8.91
C ILE A 91 -3.89 -14.58 8.64
N PHE A 92 -3.87 -13.94 7.46
CA PHE A 92 -4.78 -12.86 7.08
C PHE A 92 -5.52 -13.20 5.78
N LYS A 93 -6.77 -12.81 5.69
CA LYS A 93 -7.46 -12.70 4.41
C LYS A 93 -7.01 -11.38 3.76
N LEU A 94 -6.19 -11.49 2.73
CA LEU A 94 -5.58 -10.34 2.05
C LEU A 94 -6.42 -9.91 0.84
N GLY A 95 -6.52 -8.61 0.62
CA GLY A 95 -6.87 -7.99 -0.66
C GLY A 95 -5.63 -7.71 -1.50
N ARG A 96 -5.55 -6.52 -2.11
CA ARG A 96 -4.37 -6.11 -2.90
C ARG A 96 -3.11 -6.09 -2.07
N VAL A 97 -2.07 -6.69 -2.62
CA VAL A 97 -0.69 -6.65 -2.09
C VAL A 97 0.19 -5.90 -3.09
N ARG A 98 0.85 -4.84 -2.65
CA ARG A 98 1.55 -3.90 -3.53
C ARG A 98 2.88 -3.46 -2.93
N LEU A 99 3.84 -3.16 -3.78
CA LEU A 99 4.95 -2.29 -3.42
C LEU A 99 4.50 -0.86 -3.66
N LEU A 100 4.57 -0.02 -2.64
CA LEU A 100 4.19 1.39 -2.73
C LEU A 100 5.40 2.28 -2.45
N LEU A 101 5.74 3.08 -3.45
CA LEU A 101 6.77 4.12 -3.40
C LEU A 101 6.15 5.43 -2.91
N LYS A 102 6.86 6.09 -2.01
CA LYS A 102 6.62 7.46 -1.59
C LYS A 102 7.92 8.24 -1.70
N GLU A 103 7.98 9.17 -2.66
CA GLU A 103 9.15 10.00 -2.90
C GLU A 103 9.47 10.94 -1.72
N PRO A 104 10.71 11.46 -1.63
CA PRO A 104 11.10 12.44 -0.63
C PRO A 104 10.23 13.71 -0.61
N ARG A 105 10.15 14.36 0.53
CA ARG A 105 9.47 15.67 0.73
C ARG A 105 8.04 15.69 0.22
N SER A 106 7.30 14.60 0.47
CA SER A 106 5.96 14.42 -0.08
C SER A 106 4.99 13.83 0.93
N THR A 107 3.70 14.10 0.71
CA THR A 107 2.62 13.64 1.58
C THR A 107 1.43 13.15 0.77
N LEU A 108 0.65 12.23 1.34
CA LEU A 108 -0.70 11.93 0.87
C LEU A 108 -1.71 12.91 1.50
N SER A 109 -2.89 13.02 0.91
CA SER A 109 -3.99 13.76 1.54
C SER A 109 -4.44 13.05 2.82
N TRP A 110 -5.02 13.79 3.75
CA TRP A 110 -5.71 13.27 4.91
C TRP A 110 -6.98 12.56 4.46
N HIS A 111 -7.12 11.26 4.74
CA HIS A 111 -8.21 10.44 4.21
C HIS A 111 -8.46 9.19 5.07
N ARG A 112 -9.54 8.48 4.76
CA ARG A 112 -9.83 7.14 5.28
C ARG A 112 -9.93 6.15 4.13
N ASP A 113 -9.51 4.92 4.40
CA ASP A 113 -9.71 3.76 3.55
C ASP A 113 -10.85 2.87 4.07
N PRO A 114 -11.45 2.00 3.24
CA PRO A 114 -12.47 1.06 3.71
C PRO A 114 -11.91 0.00 4.66
N GLU A 115 -10.65 -0.40 4.49
CA GLU A 115 -10.00 -1.49 5.21
C GLU A 115 -8.68 -1.05 5.84
N PRO A 116 -8.22 -1.73 6.89
CA PRO A 116 -6.85 -1.59 7.41
C PRO A 116 -5.79 -1.97 6.40
N ARG A 117 -4.57 -1.54 6.68
CA ARG A 117 -3.39 -1.87 5.87
C ARG A 117 -2.34 -2.59 6.72
N LEU A 118 -1.81 -3.67 6.15
CA LEU A 118 -0.60 -4.29 6.61
C LEU A 118 0.58 -3.64 5.89
N HIS A 119 1.61 -3.26 6.62
CA HIS A 119 2.84 -2.69 6.11
C HIS A 119 4.04 -3.54 6.50
N ILE A 120 4.92 -3.82 5.53
CA ILE A 120 6.28 -4.30 5.76
C ILE A 120 7.22 -3.28 5.12
N PRO A 121 7.89 -2.43 5.91
CA PRO A 121 8.85 -1.47 5.38
C PRO A 121 10.05 -2.17 4.76
N ILE A 122 10.48 -1.74 3.56
CA ILE A 122 11.64 -2.29 2.83
C ILE A 122 12.75 -1.26 2.75
N TYR A 123 12.41 -0.07 2.29
CA TYR A 123 13.23 1.13 2.30
C TYR A 123 12.48 2.21 3.06
N THR A 124 13.14 2.84 4.01
CA THR A 124 12.55 3.90 4.83
C THR A 124 13.65 4.78 5.43
N ASN A 125 13.28 5.94 5.93
CA ASN A 125 14.17 6.87 6.61
C ASN A 125 13.43 7.50 7.82
N PRO A 126 14.13 8.13 8.76
CA PRO A 126 13.51 8.69 9.97
C PRO A 126 12.41 9.73 9.71
N GLY A 127 12.44 10.41 8.56
CA GLY A 127 11.40 11.38 8.15
C GLY A 127 10.15 10.74 7.55
N ALA A 128 10.15 9.42 7.31
CA ALA A 128 9.00 8.71 6.79
C ALA A 128 8.07 8.30 7.93
N ILE A 129 6.94 9.00 8.04
CA ILE A 129 6.01 8.87 9.16
C ILE A 129 4.62 8.44 8.66
N MET A 130 4.01 7.53 9.39
CA MET A 130 2.59 7.20 9.29
C MET A 130 1.84 7.91 10.42
N VAL A 131 0.79 8.62 10.07
CA VAL A 131 -0.12 9.23 11.05
C VAL A 131 -1.47 8.56 10.93
N VAL A 132 -1.98 8.01 12.03
CA VAL A 132 -3.31 7.41 12.11
C VAL A 132 -4.02 8.01 13.31
N ASP A 133 -5.19 8.59 13.06
CA ASP A 133 -5.91 9.37 14.06
C ASP A 133 -5.03 10.52 14.58
N SER A 134 -4.60 10.54 15.79
CA SER A 134 -3.66 11.54 16.31
C SER A 134 -2.27 10.96 16.63
N ILE A 135 -1.98 9.72 16.19
CA ILE A 135 -0.73 9.03 16.50
C ILE A 135 0.19 9.05 15.29
N ALA A 136 1.34 9.68 15.44
CA ALA A 136 2.42 9.71 14.45
C ALA A 136 3.49 8.66 14.80
N LYS A 137 3.88 7.82 13.84
CA LYS A 137 4.87 6.76 14.06
C LYS A 137 5.74 6.52 12.83
N HIS A 138 7.03 6.42 13.05
CA HIS A 138 7.96 5.82 12.08
C HIS A 138 7.82 4.30 12.11
N LEU A 139 7.73 3.68 10.93
CA LEU A 139 7.72 2.22 10.76
C LEU A 139 9.09 1.79 10.25
N PRO A 140 9.96 1.17 11.08
CA PRO A 140 11.32 0.83 10.70
C PRO A 140 11.38 -0.35 9.72
N ALA A 141 12.41 -0.39 8.87
CA ALA A 141 12.67 -1.49 7.94
C ALA A 141 13.54 -2.59 8.60
N ASP A 142 13.05 -3.14 9.71
CA ASP A 142 13.72 -4.16 10.54
C ASP A 142 13.11 -5.57 10.40
N GLY A 143 12.18 -5.73 9.44
CA GLY A 143 11.43 -6.98 9.23
C GLY A 143 10.10 -7.06 9.96
N SER A 144 9.76 -6.06 10.76
CA SER A 144 8.48 -6.00 11.46
C SER A 144 7.31 -5.88 10.49
N VAL A 145 6.19 -6.52 10.87
CA VAL A 145 4.90 -6.40 10.21
C VAL A 145 4.01 -5.50 11.06
N TRP A 146 3.49 -4.44 10.45
CA TRP A 146 2.66 -3.44 11.08
C TRP A 146 1.25 -3.48 10.54
N ILE A 147 0.24 -3.47 11.39
CA ILE A 147 -1.16 -3.25 10.99
C ILE A 147 -1.55 -1.83 11.40
N THR A 148 -1.99 -1.04 10.43
CA THR A 148 -2.47 0.32 10.63
C THR A 148 -3.98 0.39 10.41
N ASN A 149 -4.70 1.05 11.33
CA ASN A 149 -6.13 1.22 11.23
C ASN A 149 -6.50 2.35 10.26
N ASN A 150 -6.40 2.07 8.96
CA ASN A 150 -6.69 3.05 7.91
C ASN A 150 -8.19 3.37 7.78
N THR A 151 -9.07 2.70 8.56
CA THR A 151 -10.49 3.08 8.65
C THR A 151 -10.68 4.37 9.46
N LYS A 152 -9.65 4.76 10.21
CA LYS A 152 -9.52 6.09 10.82
C LYS A 152 -8.86 7.06 9.85
N TYR A 153 -9.01 8.35 10.09
CA TYR A 153 -8.29 9.36 9.33
C TYR A 153 -6.78 9.15 9.47
N HIS A 154 -6.12 9.11 8.34
CA HIS A 154 -4.69 8.84 8.30
C HIS A 154 -4.01 9.56 7.13
N ASN A 155 -2.71 9.59 7.23
CA ASN A 155 -1.81 10.16 6.24
C ASN A 155 -0.46 9.42 6.32
N ALA A 156 0.23 9.32 5.20
CA ALA A 156 1.61 8.88 5.14
C ALA A 156 2.42 9.98 4.46
N PHE A 157 3.45 10.46 5.11
CA PHE A 157 4.38 11.41 4.52
C PHE A 157 5.83 10.88 4.59
N ASN A 158 6.64 11.39 3.69
CA ASN A 158 8.07 11.17 3.65
C ASN A 158 8.76 12.54 3.69
N GLY A 159 9.13 12.97 4.88
CA GLY A 159 9.86 14.23 5.10
C GLY A 159 11.38 14.08 4.97
N GLY A 160 11.88 12.89 4.62
CA GLY A 160 13.31 12.64 4.43
C GLY A 160 13.79 12.93 3.01
N GLU A 161 15.02 12.54 2.72
CA GLU A 161 15.72 12.77 1.46
C GLU A 161 15.76 11.55 0.53
N GLU A 162 15.31 10.37 1.03
CA GLU A 162 15.33 9.10 0.31
C GLU A 162 13.92 8.56 0.09
N ASP A 163 13.76 7.73 -0.93
CA ASP A 163 12.51 7.05 -1.21
C ASP A 163 12.09 6.13 -0.05
N ARG A 164 10.78 6.11 0.19
CA ARG A 164 10.18 5.13 1.10
C ARG A 164 9.42 4.10 0.28
N ILE A 165 9.80 2.82 0.40
CA ILE A 165 9.14 1.70 -0.25
C ILE A 165 8.67 0.70 0.81
N HIS A 166 7.37 0.45 0.86
CA HIS A 166 6.76 -0.57 1.70
C HIS A 166 6.03 -1.61 0.84
N LEU A 167 6.06 -2.88 1.27
CA LEU A 167 5.00 -3.80 0.90
C LEU A 167 3.76 -3.41 1.71
N VAL A 168 2.65 -3.20 1.01
CA VAL A 168 1.38 -2.81 1.62
C VAL A 168 0.29 -3.75 1.14
N ALA A 169 -0.43 -4.36 2.09
CA ALA A 169 -1.57 -5.22 1.81
C ALA A 169 -2.86 -4.70 2.45
N CYS A 170 -4.01 -4.88 1.79
CA CYS A 170 -5.30 -4.74 2.42
C CYS A 170 -5.58 -5.95 3.32
N VAL A 171 -6.15 -5.73 4.50
CA VAL A 171 -6.57 -6.79 5.43
C VAL A 171 -8.08 -6.80 5.51
N LEU A 172 -8.70 -7.93 5.12
CA LEU A 172 -10.15 -8.06 4.96
C LEU A 172 -10.83 -8.67 6.19
N ASP A 173 -10.12 -9.47 6.95
CA ASP A 173 -10.57 -10.09 8.19
C ASP A 173 -9.87 -9.42 9.37
N TYR A 174 -10.50 -8.44 9.95
CA TYR A 174 -9.92 -7.71 11.08
C TYR A 174 -10.97 -7.40 12.14
N LYS A 175 -10.52 -7.35 13.39
CA LYS A 175 -11.27 -6.82 14.52
C LYS A 175 -10.33 -5.91 15.30
N PHE A 176 -10.72 -4.67 15.46
CA PHE A 176 -10.10 -3.77 16.42
C PHE A 176 -11.00 -3.70 17.65
N ASN A 177 -10.44 -4.02 18.81
CA ASN A 177 -11.10 -3.84 20.09
C ASN A 177 -11.03 -2.38 20.51
#